data_12440c48884e3eb352d1c15eb8a34a35
#
_entry.id   12440c48884e3eb352d1c15eb8a34a35
#
_cell.length_a   1.000
_cell.length_b   1.000
_cell.length_c   1.000
_cell.angle_alpha   90.00
_cell.angle_beta   90.00
_cell.angle_gamma   90.00
#
_symmetry.space_group_name_H-M   'P 1'
#
loop_
_entity.id
_entity.type
_entity.pdbx_description
1 polymer ?
#
loop_
_entity_poly.entity_id
_entity_poly.type
_entity_poly.pdbx_seq_one_letter_code
_entity_poly.pdbx_strand_id
1 'polypeptide(L)'
;MVIAGIHGNEIPSQIAAINLIHKLVDIDKKDRINGTVYVIPFSAPKSTMVNSRFFNGVDLNRVVSLKDSLSNHILNKIKELKIKSVGDFHSTAPNSIPGKEGIFCTMKPSPESFQLGKYIANTIKTELLFYNNAGTAYQGTIEDECNMIGIPAVTCEVLSPNGIADKLTYERSLEQMVSYLSYFGIISSDF
;
A
#
# COMPACT_ATOMS: atom_id res chain seq x y z
N MET A 1 0.32 -7.85 4.49
CA MET A 1 -1.04 -7.37 4.11
C MET A 1 -0.89 -6.36 2.99
N VAL A 2 -1.76 -6.42 1.99
CA VAL A 2 -1.86 -5.46 0.88
C VAL A 2 -3.09 -4.60 1.13
N ILE A 3 -2.94 -3.28 1.12
CA ILE A 3 -4.01 -2.31 1.36
C ILE A 3 -4.11 -1.38 0.15
N ALA A 4 -5.32 -1.14 -0.34
CA ALA A 4 -5.61 -0.17 -1.38
C ALA A 4 -6.92 0.56 -1.07
N GLY A 5 -7.15 1.72 -1.69
CA GLY A 5 -8.39 2.46 -1.57
C GLY A 5 -8.60 3.14 -0.21
N ILE A 6 -7.53 3.49 0.50
CA ILE A 6 -7.59 4.44 1.63
C ILE A 6 -8.15 5.77 1.12
N HIS A 7 -7.68 6.22 -0.05
CA HIS A 7 -8.31 7.29 -0.80
C HIS A 7 -9.17 6.70 -1.93
N GLY A 8 -10.45 7.03 -1.95
CA GLY A 8 -11.39 6.42 -2.88
C GLY A 8 -11.20 6.82 -4.34
N ASN A 9 -10.55 7.95 -4.60
CA ASN A 9 -10.24 8.43 -5.96
C ASN A 9 -8.94 7.85 -6.55
N GLU A 10 -8.26 6.98 -5.85
CA GLU A 10 -7.01 6.35 -6.30
C GLU A 10 -7.30 4.97 -6.90
N ILE A 11 -8.03 4.97 -8.02
CA ILE A 11 -8.59 3.78 -8.67
C ILE A 11 -7.53 2.76 -9.16
N PRO A 12 -6.34 3.17 -9.69
CA PRO A 12 -5.36 2.20 -10.17
C PRO A 12 -4.97 1.14 -9.16
N SER A 13 -4.67 1.52 -7.91
CA SER A 13 -4.30 0.60 -6.86
C SER A 13 -5.44 -0.35 -6.46
N GLN A 14 -6.68 0.11 -6.54
CA GLN A 14 -7.87 -0.69 -6.24
C GLN A 14 -8.10 -1.77 -7.30
N ILE A 15 -7.97 -1.43 -8.58
CA ILE A 15 -8.03 -2.40 -9.70
C ILE A 15 -6.87 -3.39 -9.58
N ALA A 16 -5.67 -2.92 -9.32
CA ALA A 16 -4.50 -3.78 -9.11
C ALA A 16 -4.71 -4.79 -7.99
N ALA A 17 -5.28 -4.36 -6.86
CA ALA A 17 -5.56 -5.24 -5.73
C ALA A 17 -6.60 -6.33 -6.06
N ILE A 18 -7.63 -6.02 -6.86
CA ILE A 18 -8.58 -7.02 -7.35
C ILE A 18 -7.87 -8.01 -8.28
N ASN A 19 -7.08 -7.52 -9.22
CA ASN A 19 -6.31 -8.38 -10.13
C ASN A 19 -5.33 -9.27 -9.36
N LEU A 20 -4.70 -8.73 -8.32
CA LEU A 20 -3.86 -9.51 -7.42
C LEU A 20 -4.64 -10.65 -6.75
N ILE A 21 -5.85 -10.39 -6.23
CA ILE A 21 -6.70 -11.42 -5.62
C ILE A 21 -6.97 -12.56 -6.61
N HIS A 22 -7.38 -12.24 -7.84
CA HIS A 22 -7.63 -13.26 -8.88
C HIS A 22 -6.38 -14.10 -9.14
N LYS A 23 -5.24 -13.46 -9.33
CA LYS A 23 -3.96 -14.14 -9.55
C LYS A 23 -3.56 -15.01 -8.36
N LEU A 24 -3.69 -14.51 -7.12
CA LEU A 24 -3.38 -15.27 -5.91
C LEU A 24 -4.26 -16.51 -5.79
N VAL A 25 -5.57 -16.42 -6.04
CA VAL A 25 -6.47 -17.57 -6.03
C VAL A 25 -6.07 -18.62 -7.07
N ASP A 26 -5.62 -18.19 -8.25
CA ASP A 26 -5.23 -19.11 -9.32
C ASP A 26 -3.90 -19.84 -9.02
N ILE A 27 -2.98 -19.21 -8.33
CA ILE A 27 -1.71 -19.85 -7.94
C ILE A 27 -1.83 -20.66 -6.65
N ASP A 28 -2.72 -20.29 -5.72
CA ASP A 28 -3.00 -21.05 -4.50
C ASP A 28 -3.52 -22.46 -4.83
N LYS A 29 -4.37 -22.58 -5.85
CA LYS A 29 -4.81 -23.89 -6.40
C LYS A 29 -3.66 -24.79 -6.83
N LYS A 30 -2.44 -24.27 -6.94
CA LYS A 30 -1.22 -24.98 -7.34
C LYS A 30 -0.20 -25.09 -6.20
N ASP A 31 -0.62 -24.82 -4.96
CA ASP A 31 0.24 -24.81 -3.76
C ASP A 31 1.50 -23.94 -3.92
N ARG A 32 1.36 -22.77 -4.57
CA ARG A 32 2.48 -21.88 -4.87
C ARG A 32 2.51 -20.61 -4.03
N ILE A 33 1.67 -20.52 -2.99
CA ILE A 33 1.69 -19.43 -2.01
C ILE A 33 2.38 -19.93 -0.73
N ASN A 34 3.45 -19.25 -0.33
CA ASN A 34 4.16 -19.54 0.90
C ASN A 34 3.71 -18.60 2.01
N GLY A 35 2.65 -18.95 2.72
CA GLY A 35 2.12 -18.18 3.84
C GLY A 35 0.70 -17.67 3.62
N THR A 36 0.35 -16.56 4.28
CA THR A 36 -1.00 -15.98 4.22
C THR A 36 -0.96 -14.55 3.72
N VAL A 37 -1.78 -14.24 2.72
CA VAL A 37 -1.94 -12.89 2.17
C VAL A 37 -3.33 -12.36 2.51
N TYR A 38 -3.37 -11.21 3.19
CA TYR A 38 -4.59 -10.44 3.38
C TYR A 38 -4.59 -9.28 2.38
N VAL A 39 -5.67 -9.12 1.64
CA VAL A 39 -5.83 -8.03 0.67
C VAL A 39 -7.08 -7.23 0.98
N ILE A 40 -6.93 -5.91 1.12
CA ILE A 40 -8.03 -4.96 1.27
C ILE A 40 -8.06 -4.10 0.00
N PRO A 41 -8.90 -4.43 -1.00
CA PRO A 41 -8.90 -3.68 -2.26
C PRO A 41 -9.63 -2.33 -2.17
N PHE A 42 -10.54 -2.18 -1.21
CA PHE A 42 -11.36 -0.99 -0.99
C PHE A 42 -11.43 -0.66 0.49
N SER A 43 -10.46 0.09 1.01
CA SER A 43 -10.45 0.47 2.43
C SER A 43 -11.56 1.45 2.79
N ALA A 44 -11.93 2.33 1.84
CA ALA A 44 -13.01 3.30 1.99
C ALA A 44 -14.01 3.22 0.81
N PRO A 45 -14.84 2.15 0.71
CA PRO A 45 -15.67 1.92 -0.46
C PRO A 45 -16.69 3.05 -0.74
N LYS A 46 -17.19 3.72 0.29
CA LYS A 46 -18.06 4.89 0.10
C LYS A 46 -17.33 6.04 -0.59
N SER A 47 -16.06 6.26 -0.28
CA SER A 47 -15.24 7.27 -0.95
C SER A 47 -14.96 6.89 -2.40
N THR A 48 -14.73 5.59 -2.67
CA THR A 48 -14.56 5.06 -4.03
C THR A 48 -15.81 5.29 -4.89
N MET A 49 -17.00 5.03 -4.34
CA MET A 49 -18.28 5.23 -5.05
C MET A 49 -18.51 6.67 -5.54
N VAL A 50 -17.96 7.65 -4.83
CA VAL A 50 -18.09 9.08 -5.17
C VAL A 50 -16.79 9.70 -5.68
N ASN A 51 -15.81 8.87 -6.01
CA ASN A 51 -14.49 9.27 -6.51
C ASN A 51 -13.83 10.35 -5.65
N SER A 52 -13.85 10.17 -4.33
CA SER A 52 -13.34 11.14 -3.35
C SER A 52 -12.08 10.66 -2.66
N ARG A 53 -11.12 11.56 -2.47
CA ARG A 53 -9.99 11.36 -1.57
C ARG A 53 -10.45 11.21 -0.12
N PHE A 54 -11.45 11.98 0.27
CA PHE A 54 -11.88 12.10 1.66
C PHE A 54 -13.03 11.15 1.99
N PHE A 55 -13.02 10.61 3.20
CA PHE A 55 -14.13 9.88 3.79
C PHE A 55 -14.85 10.80 4.80
N ASN A 56 -16.08 11.20 4.50
CA ASN A 56 -16.83 12.17 5.31
C ASN A 56 -16.02 13.44 5.64
N GLY A 57 -15.28 13.96 4.66
CA GLY A 57 -14.46 15.17 4.82
C GLY A 57 -13.09 14.94 5.51
N VAL A 58 -12.76 13.70 5.87
CA VAL A 58 -11.50 13.36 6.58
C VAL A 58 -10.54 12.62 5.64
N ASP A 59 -9.27 13.03 5.62
CA ASP A 59 -8.18 12.27 4.99
C ASP A 59 -7.81 11.09 5.91
N LEU A 60 -8.24 9.89 5.52
CA LEU A 60 -8.02 8.68 6.31
C LEU A 60 -6.54 8.35 6.50
N ASN A 61 -5.69 8.75 5.56
CA ASN A 61 -4.24 8.53 5.65
C ASN A 61 -3.51 9.67 6.39
N ARG A 62 -4.21 10.35 7.32
CA ARG A 62 -3.68 11.33 8.29
C ARG A 62 -4.22 11.09 9.70
N VAL A 63 -5.13 10.13 9.85
CA VAL A 63 -5.85 9.90 11.12
C VAL A 63 -5.81 8.43 11.57
N VAL A 64 -4.79 7.68 11.13
CA VAL A 64 -4.67 6.24 11.47
C VAL A 64 -4.49 6.03 12.97
N SER A 65 -3.81 6.93 13.67
CA SER A 65 -3.69 6.91 15.13
C SER A 65 -4.93 7.41 15.87
N LEU A 66 -5.86 8.11 15.17
CA LEU A 66 -7.07 8.64 15.80
C LEU A 66 -8.05 7.48 16.09
N LYS A 67 -8.30 7.26 17.37
CA LYS A 67 -9.22 6.22 17.85
C LYS A 67 -10.57 6.31 17.12
N ASP A 68 -11.10 5.14 16.75
CA ASP A 68 -12.40 4.95 16.09
C ASP A 68 -12.51 5.52 14.67
N SER A 69 -11.41 6.06 14.08
CA SER A 69 -11.37 6.33 12.65
C SER A 69 -11.41 5.03 11.84
N LEU A 70 -11.88 5.08 10.58
CA LEU A 70 -11.92 3.90 9.71
C LEU A 70 -10.50 3.31 9.51
N SER A 71 -9.51 4.16 9.30
CA SER A 71 -8.11 3.72 9.16
C SER A 71 -7.52 3.20 10.47
N ASN A 72 -7.98 3.68 11.64
CA ASN A 72 -7.61 3.10 12.94
C ASN A 72 -8.13 1.67 13.09
N HIS A 73 -9.33 1.37 12.59
CA HIS A 73 -9.83 0.00 12.57
C HIS A 73 -8.95 -0.93 11.73
N ILE A 74 -8.39 -0.44 10.62
CA ILE A 74 -7.42 -1.20 9.81
C ILE A 74 -6.16 -1.47 10.63
N LEU A 75 -5.58 -0.46 11.29
CA LEU A 75 -4.42 -0.63 12.16
C LEU A 75 -4.68 -1.63 13.29
N ASN A 76 -5.87 -1.60 13.88
CA ASN A 76 -6.25 -2.56 14.91
C ASN A 76 -6.35 -3.98 14.36
N LYS A 77 -6.88 -4.17 13.14
CA LYS A 77 -6.87 -5.47 12.46
C LYS A 77 -5.47 -5.96 12.12
N ILE A 78 -4.57 -5.08 11.73
CA ILE A 78 -3.15 -5.40 11.51
C ILE A 78 -2.54 -6.00 12.78
N LYS A 79 -2.80 -5.37 13.94
CA LYS A 79 -2.34 -5.86 15.25
C LYS A 79 -3.01 -7.18 15.65
N GLU A 80 -4.33 -7.27 15.54
CA GLU A 80 -5.13 -8.46 15.90
C GLU A 80 -4.70 -9.70 15.12
N LEU A 81 -4.53 -9.55 13.80
CA LEU A 81 -4.13 -10.62 12.90
C LEU A 81 -2.60 -10.89 12.94
N LYS A 82 -1.86 -10.14 13.76
CA LYS A 82 -0.39 -10.25 13.89
C LYS A 82 0.32 -10.17 12.54
N ILE A 83 -0.14 -9.23 11.70
CA ILE A 83 0.44 -8.99 10.37
C ILE A 83 1.92 -8.66 10.50
N LYS A 84 2.74 -9.30 9.67
CA LYS A 84 4.20 -9.18 9.71
C LYS A 84 4.75 -8.04 8.87
N SER A 85 3.98 -7.59 7.86
CA SER A 85 4.34 -6.46 7.01
C SER A 85 3.11 -5.89 6.32
N VAL A 86 3.17 -4.61 5.96
CA VAL A 86 2.09 -3.88 5.28
C VAL A 86 2.62 -3.17 4.03
N GLY A 87 1.92 -3.34 2.90
CA GLY A 87 2.06 -2.50 1.72
C GLY A 87 0.78 -1.68 1.54
N ASP A 88 0.90 -0.36 1.55
CA ASP A 88 -0.18 0.59 1.32
C ASP A 88 -0.03 1.18 -0.08
N PHE A 89 -0.99 0.89 -0.97
CA PHE A 89 -0.88 1.16 -2.41
C PHE A 89 -1.81 2.27 -2.83
N HIS A 90 -1.22 3.30 -3.43
CA HIS A 90 -1.83 4.57 -3.78
C HIS A 90 -1.62 4.96 -5.24
N SER A 91 -2.22 6.06 -5.63
CA SER A 91 -1.86 6.79 -6.84
C SER A 91 -1.83 8.29 -6.58
N THR A 92 -0.89 8.97 -7.22
CA THR A 92 -0.67 10.41 -7.10
C THR A 92 -0.97 11.13 -8.41
N ALA A 93 -1.56 12.31 -8.35
CA ALA A 93 -1.71 13.17 -9.52
C ALA A 93 -0.41 13.95 -9.80
N PRO A 94 -0.12 14.32 -11.06
CA PRO A 94 1.13 15.00 -11.44
C PRO A 94 1.45 16.28 -10.68
N ASN A 95 0.41 16.99 -10.20
CA ASN A 95 0.54 18.27 -9.49
C ASN A 95 0.29 18.15 -7.99
N SER A 96 0.31 16.94 -7.44
CA SER A 96 0.16 16.67 -6.01
C SER A 96 1.48 16.28 -5.36
N ILE A 97 1.45 15.88 -4.10
CA ILE A 97 2.62 15.37 -3.38
C ILE A 97 2.41 13.86 -3.20
N PRO A 98 3.32 13.02 -3.71
CA PRO A 98 4.63 13.33 -4.29
C PRO A 98 4.61 13.82 -5.74
N GLY A 99 3.51 13.72 -6.50
CA GLY A 99 3.39 14.14 -7.90
C GLY A 99 4.23 13.30 -8.88
N LYS A 100 4.77 12.18 -8.42
CA LYS A 100 5.61 11.23 -9.17
C LYS A 100 5.46 9.84 -8.61
N GLU A 101 5.77 8.84 -9.42
CA GLU A 101 5.87 7.47 -8.96
C GLU A 101 7.01 7.31 -7.95
N GLY A 102 6.80 6.50 -6.91
CA GLY A 102 7.83 6.25 -5.91
C GLY A 102 7.40 5.30 -4.80
N ILE A 103 8.38 4.84 -4.04
CA ILE A 103 8.18 3.98 -2.88
C ILE A 103 8.60 4.74 -1.64
N PHE A 104 7.67 5.00 -0.72
CA PHE A 104 7.94 5.60 0.57
C PHE A 104 8.24 4.55 1.61
N CYS A 105 9.24 4.82 2.45
CA CYS A 105 9.59 3.98 3.59
C CYS A 105 10.36 4.77 4.64
N THR A 106 10.48 4.20 5.83
CA THR A 106 11.30 4.75 6.92
C THR A 106 12.38 3.78 7.36
N MET A 107 13.45 4.31 8.00
CA MET A 107 14.56 3.47 8.48
C MET A 107 14.39 3.06 9.94
N LYS A 108 13.76 3.90 10.75
CA LYS A 108 13.60 3.69 12.20
C LYS A 108 12.15 3.93 12.62
N PRO A 109 11.63 3.12 13.56
CA PRO A 109 12.26 2.02 14.29
C PRO A 109 12.29 0.70 13.51
N SER A 110 11.75 0.64 12.28
CA SER A 110 11.65 -0.57 11.46
C SER A 110 12.61 -0.54 10.26
N PRO A 111 13.90 -0.96 10.41
CA PRO A 111 14.88 -0.90 9.32
C PRO A 111 14.54 -1.82 8.14
N GLU A 112 13.71 -2.84 8.35
CA GLU A 112 13.25 -3.72 7.28
C GLU A 112 12.34 -2.99 6.29
N SER A 113 11.63 -1.93 6.70
CA SER A 113 10.86 -1.06 5.79
C SER A 113 11.73 -0.45 4.72
N PHE A 114 12.92 0.03 5.09
CA PHE A 114 13.88 0.58 4.13
C PHE A 114 14.39 -0.49 3.15
N GLN A 115 14.72 -1.70 3.64
CA GLN A 115 15.16 -2.80 2.77
C GLN A 115 14.07 -3.23 1.81
N LEU A 116 12.84 -3.34 2.29
CA LEU A 116 11.65 -3.63 1.50
C LEU A 116 11.41 -2.56 0.43
N GLY A 117 11.38 -1.28 0.81
CA GLY A 117 11.21 -0.17 -0.11
C GLY A 117 12.30 -0.12 -1.20
N LYS A 118 13.56 -0.33 -0.80
CA LYS A 118 14.70 -0.41 -1.72
C LYS A 118 14.59 -1.59 -2.69
N TYR A 119 14.15 -2.75 -2.21
CA TYR A 119 13.94 -3.91 -3.06
C TYR A 119 12.88 -3.64 -4.13
N ILE A 120 11.71 -3.12 -3.71
CA ILE A 120 10.61 -2.80 -4.64
C ILE A 120 11.09 -1.77 -5.65
N ALA A 121 11.67 -0.64 -5.20
CA ALA A 121 12.14 0.44 -6.06
C ALA A 121 13.15 -0.04 -7.11
N ASN A 122 14.08 -0.90 -6.73
CA ASN A 122 15.07 -1.48 -7.65
C ASN A 122 14.42 -2.44 -8.65
N THR A 123 13.49 -3.29 -8.21
CA THR A 123 12.83 -4.30 -9.04
C THR A 123 12.01 -3.65 -10.14
N ILE A 124 11.23 -2.64 -9.81
CA ILE A 124 10.36 -1.97 -10.76
C ILE A 124 10.98 -0.70 -11.38
N LYS A 125 12.22 -0.36 -11.01
CA LYS A 125 12.97 0.81 -11.51
C LYS A 125 12.24 2.14 -11.28
N THR A 126 11.86 2.37 -10.03
CA THR A 126 11.24 3.63 -9.57
C THR A 126 12.08 4.30 -8.48
N GLU A 127 11.67 5.50 -8.08
CA GLU A 127 12.38 6.28 -7.06
C GLU A 127 12.09 5.74 -5.65
N LEU A 128 13.11 5.69 -4.80
CA LEU A 128 12.99 5.43 -3.37
C LEU A 128 12.92 6.77 -2.62
N LEU A 129 11.80 7.01 -1.95
CA LEU A 129 11.52 8.20 -1.16
C LEU A 129 11.55 7.81 0.32
N PHE A 130 12.71 7.93 0.97
CA PHE A 130 12.86 7.45 2.33
C PHE A 130 13.10 8.57 3.35
N TYR A 131 12.70 8.31 4.58
CA TYR A 131 12.89 9.14 5.75
C TYR A 131 13.60 8.38 6.86
N ASN A 132 14.40 9.07 7.65
CA ASN A 132 15.17 8.41 8.71
C ASN A 132 14.28 7.86 9.82
N ASN A 133 13.25 8.60 10.20
CA ASN A 133 12.40 8.24 11.33
C ASN A 133 10.91 8.29 10.95
N ALA A 134 10.17 7.25 11.32
CA ALA A 134 8.71 7.28 11.33
C ALA A 134 8.21 8.36 12.30
N GLY A 135 7.00 8.85 12.09
CA GLY A 135 6.41 9.93 12.89
C GLY A 135 6.92 11.33 12.54
N THR A 136 7.65 11.52 11.43
CA THR A 136 8.24 12.82 11.09
C THR A 136 7.66 13.47 9.83
N ALA A 137 7.63 12.77 8.69
CA ALA A 137 7.28 13.37 7.41
C ALA A 137 5.79 13.19 7.05
N TYR A 138 5.25 11.99 7.25
CA TYR A 138 3.87 11.64 6.88
C TYR A 138 3.12 11.04 8.07
N GLN A 139 3.03 11.81 9.15
CA GLN A 139 2.34 11.41 10.37
C GLN A 139 0.90 10.99 10.10
N GLY A 140 0.46 9.92 10.77
CA GLY A 140 -0.89 9.41 10.71
C GLY A 140 -1.24 8.63 9.45
N THR A 141 -0.24 8.27 8.61
CA THR A 141 -0.43 7.32 7.51
C THR A 141 -0.36 5.86 8.00
N ILE A 142 -0.90 4.93 7.22
CA ILE A 142 -0.81 3.49 7.52
C ILE A 142 0.66 3.05 7.61
N GLU A 143 1.49 3.46 6.66
CA GLU A 143 2.91 3.13 6.62
C GLU A 143 3.63 3.62 7.88
N ASP A 144 3.46 4.89 8.21
CA ASP A 144 4.15 5.54 9.32
C ASP A 144 3.75 4.93 10.67
N GLU A 145 2.44 4.74 10.92
CA GLU A 145 1.92 4.15 12.16
C GLU A 145 2.33 2.67 12.32
N CYS A 146 2.40 1.91 11.24
CA CYS A 146 2.94 0.54 11.27
C CYS A 146 4.42 0.53 11.61
N ASN A 147 5.22 1.38 10.96
CA ASN A 147 6.65 1.48 11.21
C ASN A 147 6.95 1.93 12.65
N MET A 148 6.19 2.87 13.22
CA MET A 148 6.36 3.29 14.62
C MET A 148 6.16 2.16 15.63
N ILE A 149 5.34 1.17 15.33
CA ILE A 149 5.12 0.00 16.18
C ILE A 149 5.98 -1.22 15.78
N GLY A 150 6.97 -1.02 14.90
CA GLY A 150 7.92 -2.05 14.49
C GLY A 150 7.38 -3.06 13.47
N ILE A 151 6.29 -2.75 12.78
CA ILE A 151 5.77 -3.54 11.66
C ILE A 151 6.31 -2.94 10.37
N PRO A 152 7.18 -3.64 9.60
CA PRO A 152 7.69 -3.16 8.33
C PRO A 152 6.56 -2.78 7.37
N ALA A 153 6.59 -1.53 6.91
CA ALA A 153 5.56 -1.02 6.01
C ALA A 153 6.13 -0.07 4.96
N VAL A 154 5.52 -0.06 3.79
CA VAL A 154 5.84 0.85 2.68
C VAL A 154 4.58 1.46 2.10
N THR A 155 4.66 2.69 1.60
CA THR A 155 3.65 3.27 0.71
C THR A 155 4.18 3.27 -0.72
N CYS A 156 3.38 2.72 -1.63
CA CYS A 156 3.72 2.63 -3.05
C CYS A 156 2.78 3.53 -3.85
N GLU A 157 3.36 4.46 -4.60
CA GLU A 157 2.62 5.42 -5.42
C GLU A 157 2.83 5.15 -6.91
N VAL A 158 1.76 5.10 -7.68
CA VAL A 158 1.83 5.21 -9.15
C VAL A 158 1.35 6.59 -9.60
N LEU A 159 1.90 7.10 -10.70
CA LEU A 159 1.48 8.39 -11.23
C LEU A 159 0.18 8.23 -12.02
N SER A 160 -0.90 8.84 -11.55
CA SER A 160 -2.21 8.84 -12.22
C SER A 160 -3.02 10.08 -11.81
N PRO A 161 -3.78 10.68 -12.71
CA PRO A 161 -4.78 11.69 -12.33
C PRO A 161 -5.86 11.08 -11.43
N ASN A 162 -6.42 11.89 -10.54
CA ASN A 162 -7.49 11.48 -9.63
C ASN A 162 -8.66 10.82 -10.36
N GLY A 163 -9.04 9.62 -9.92
CA GLY A 163 -10.15 8.85 -10.45
C GLY A 163 -9.99 8.34 -11.88
N ILE A 164 -8.80 8.48 -12.46
CA ILE A 164 -8.48 7.92 -13.78
C ILE A 164 -7.56 6.73 -13.60
N ALA A 165 -7.92 5.62 -14.21
CA ALA A 165 -7.09 4.43 -14.26
C ALA A 165 -7.03 3.94 -15.69
N ASP A 166 -5.85 3.93 -16.26
CA ASP A 166 -5.56 3.25 -17.52
C ASP A 166 -4.82 1.93 -17.25
N LYS A 167 -4.66 1.15 -18.31
CA LYS A 167 -4.01 -0.15 -18.21
C LYS A 167 -2.59 -0.07 -17.65
N LEU A 168 -1.81 0.90 -18.08
CA LEU A 168 -0.42 1.06 -17.65
C LEU A 168 -0.34 1.35 -16.16
N THR A 169 -1.19 2.24 -15.64
CA THR A 169 -1.15 2.64 -14.23
C THR A 169 -1.58 1.53 -13.27
N TYR A 170 -2.64 0.76 -13.56
CA TYR A 170 -3.01 -0.34 -12.67
C TYR A 170 -2.09 -1.55 -12.82
N GLU A 171 -1.55 -1.84 -14.00
CA GLU A 171 -0.52 -2.87 -14.16
C GLU A 171 0.74 -2.50 -13.39
N ARG A 172 1.13 -1.23 -13.40
CA ARG A 172 2.27 -0.73 -12.63
C ARG A 172 2.05 -0.87 -11.12
N SER A 173 0.85 -0.57 -10.62
CA SER A 173 0.51 -0.81 -9.23
C SER A 173 0.50 -2.31 -8.88
N LEU A 174 0.08 -3.17 -9.80
CA LEU A 174 0.16 -4.63 -9.62
C LEU A 174 1.63 -5.10 -9.55
N GLU A 175 2.52 -4.56 -10.37
CA GLU A 175 3.97 -4.85 -10.29
C GLU A 175 4.55 -4.47 -8.92
N GLN A 176 4.13 -3.33 -8.36
CA GLN A 176 4.51 -2.94 -7.00
C GLN A 176 4.04 -3.97 -5.97
N MET A 177 2.78 -4.43 -6.06
CA MET A 177 2.21 -5.42 -5.15
C MET A 177 2.91 -6.79 -5.27
N VAL A 178 3.20 -7.22 -6.49
CA VAL A 178 3.93 -8.47 -6.77
C VAL A 178 5.35 -8.39 -6.19
N SER A 179 6.07 -7.28 -6.43
CA SER A 179 7.41 -7.06 -5.87
C SER A 179 7.39 -7.07 -4.33
N TYR A 180 6.37 -6.45 -3.72
CA TYR A 180 6.17 -6.48 -2.28
C TYR A 180 6.02 -7.91 -1.73
N LEU A 181 5.18 -8.74 -2.34
CA LEU A 181 4.98 -10.13 -1.92
C LEU A 181 6.20 -11.01 -2.19
N SER A 182 6.90 -10.77 -3.30
CA SER A 182 8.11 -11.51 -3.67
C SER A 182 9.28 -11.25 -2.73
N TYR A 183 9.39 -10.05 -2.15
CA TYR A 183 10.41 -9.75 -1.13
C TYR A 183 10.35 -10.71 0.05
N PHE A 184 9.17 -11.12 0.46
CA PHE A 184 8.95 -12.07 1.56
C PHE A 184 8.92 -13.53 1.10
N GLY A 185 9.15 -13.81 -0.17
CA GLY A 185 9.05 -15.16 -0.72
C GLY A 185 7.65 -15.77 -0.64
N ILE A 186 6.61 -14.93 -0.55
CA ILE A 186 5.20 -15.37 -0.53
C ILE A 186 4.81 -15.93 -1.90
N ILE A 187 5.28 -15.27 -2.95
CA ILE A 187 5.12 -15.67 -4.35
C ILE A 187 6.46 -15.60 -5.07
N SER A 188 6.59 -16.31 -6.19
CA SER A 188 7.75 -16.18 -7.08
C SER A 188 7.73 -14.83 -7.81
N SER A 189 8.91 -14.34 -8.22
CA SER A 189 9.04 -13.13 -9.05
C SER A 189 8.48 -13.32 -10.47
N ASP A 190 8.27 -14.57 -10.91
CA ASP A 190 7.71 -14.94 -12.22
C ASP A 190 6.19 -15.00 -12.23
N PHE A 191 5.57 -14.30 -11.32
CA PHE A 191 4.14 -14.29 -11.01
C PHE A 191 3.27 -13.57 -12.08
#